data_1e4a18d27251660e0e891e6d30775b84
#
_entry.id   1e4a18d27251660e0e891e6d30775b84
#
_cell.length_a   1.000
_cell.length_b   1.000
_cell.length_c   1.000
_cell.angle_alpha   90.00
_cell.angle_beta   90.00
_cell.angle_gamma   90.00
#
_symmetry.space_group_name_H-M   'P 1'
#
loop_
_entity.id
_entity.type
_entity.pdbx_description
1 polymer ?
#
loop_
_entity_poly.entity_id
_entity_poly.type
_entity_poly.pdbx_seq_one_letter_code
_entity_poly.pdbx_strand_id
1 'polypeptide(L)'
;SVLVWFMAFAALMWSVAGDDRLAILGWAGFWLAVAGSALMAASPFIPDAHPLLNNYIPILDHPVFFFGLGLACIGFGAAALRALLTLRPQRPFATRGGATRFGILLSAVAGGLALLAFLGSWLQRPDLQGQGLYEIVFWGGGHTLQFQHALLAAVAWMLLADTLGAAPRFPPCILTFLFALAALPLLAPPLFYALWPVGSGEHVAAFARLMEAGHGLMLPLIAIAALALKRGWHDPTPARNAFAASLALFITGGVLAFLIKGVNVVIPAHYHGSIVGVTLAFMGLAYVLLPRLGFASAVGGLAKWQPWVYGGGQLLHVLGLAWSGGYGVQRKVAGAEQALVSLPQKVGMGLMGLGGLIAIGGGVLFVVVCLKAMTGRPAGIGKTT
;
A
#
# COMPACT_ATOMS: atom_id res chain seq x y z
N SER A 1 -1.22 -4.50 -4.88
CA SER A 1 -1.50 -3.11 -5.33
C SER A 1 -0.44 -2.12 -4.85
N VAL A 2 -0.04 -2.12 -3.56
CA VAL A 2 0.93 -1.13 -3.05
C VAL A 2 2.30 -1.27 -3.68
N LEU A 3 2.75 -2.48 -4.01
CA LEU A 3 4.01 -2.70 -4.72
C LEU A 3 4.00 -2.05 -6.12
N VAL A 4 2.90 -2.16 -6.84
CA VAL A 4 2.71 -1.52 -8.14
C VAL A 4 2.74 0.00 -7.99
N TRP A 5 2.09 0.54 -6.96
CA TRP A 5 2.15 1.97 -6.66
C TRP A 5 3.57 2.44 -6.31
N PHE A 6 4.30 1.66 -5.50
CA PHE A 6 5.70 1.98 -5.20
C PHE A 6 6.54 2.06 -6.47
N MET A 7 6.43 1.07 -7.35
CA MET A 7 7.18 1.03 -8.61
C MET A 7 6.80 2.17 -9.54
N ALA A 8 5.50 2.43 -9.72
CA ALA A 8 5.01 3.53 -10.52
C ALA A 8 5.48 4.88 -9.97
N PHE A 9 5.35 5.08 -8.66
CA PHE A 9 5.80 6.29 -7.98
C PHE A 9 7.32 6.49 -8.11
N ALA A 10 8.12 5.45 -7.89
CA ALA A 10 9.56 5.51 -8.07
C ALA A 10 9.95 5.87 -9.51
N ALA A 11 9.32 5.23 -10.51
CA ALA A 11 9.55 5.52 -11.92
C ALA A 11 9.20 6.98 -12.26
N LEU A 12 8.06 7.47 -11.79
CA LEU A 12 7.62 8.85 -11.99
C LEU A 12 8.57 9.86 -11.33
N MET A 13 9.04 9.59 -10.11
CA MET A 13 9.97 10.48 -9.41
C MET A 13 11.33 10.54 -10.10
N TRP A 14 11.85 9.44 -10.61
CA TRP A 14 13.08 9.45 -11.40
C TRP A 14 12.89 10.21 -12.72
N SER A 15 11.75 10.02 -13.38
CA SER A 15 11.43 10.75 -14.61
C SER A 15 11.34 12.26 -14.38
N VAL A 16 10.65 12.69 -13.34
CA VAL A 16 10.52 14.12 -12.98
C VAL A 16 11.86 14.73 -12.54
N ALA A 17 12.72 13.93 -11.89
CA ALA A 17 14.04 14.38 -11.46
C ALA A 17 15.10 14.39 -12.58
N GLY A 18 14.79 13.82 -13.76
CA GLY A 18 15.77 13.62 -14.83
C GLY A 18 16.94 12.72 -14.41
N ASP A 19 16.68 11.77 -13.51
CA ASP A 19 17.72 10.89 -12.95
C ASP A 19 17.82 9.60 -13.76
N ASP A 20 18.77 9.55 -14.68
CA ASP A 20 19.01 8.40 -15.56
C ASP A 20 19.93 7.34 -14.96
N ARG A 21 20.37 7.52 -13.71
CA ARG A 21 21.22 6.52 -13.05
C ARG A 21 20.49 5.18 -12.94
N LEU A 22 21.15 4.12 -13.41
CA LEU A 22 20.58 2.77 -13.44
C LEU A 22 19.19 2.71 -14.11
N ALA A 23 18.93 3.52 -15.14
CA ALA A 23 17.65 3.57 -15.83
C ALA A 23 17.27 2.20 -16.40
N ILE A 24 18.24 1.44 -16.93
CA ILE A 24 18.00 0.07 -17.43
C ILE A 24 17.42 -0.83 -16.34
N LEU A 25 17.96 -0.78 -15.12
CA LEU A 25 17.43 -1.55 -13.98
C LEU A 25 15.99 -1.15 -13.64
N GLY A 26 15.68 0.15 -13.71
CA GLY A 26 14.33 0.65 -13.49
C GLY A 26 13.33 0.18 -14.55
N TRP A 27 13.70 0.27 -15.83
CA TRP A 27 12.85 -0.17 -16.94
C TRP A 27 12.68 -1.69 -16.96
N ALA A 28 13.76 -2.45 -16.76
CA ALA A 28 13.69 -3.90 -16.65
C ALA A 28 12.76 -4.32 -15.49
N GLY A 29 12.92 -3.69 -14.31
CA GLY A 29 12.06 -3.94 -13.17
C GLY A 29 10.59 -3.63 -13.46
N PHE A 30 10.30 -2.52 -14.12
CA PHE A 30 8.94 -2.15 -14.51
C PHE A 30 8.32 -3.19 -15.45
N TRP A 31 8.98 -3.57 -16.52
CA TRP A 31 8.43 -4.52 -17.48
C TRP A 31 8.31 -5.94 -16.91
N LEU A 32 9.22 -6.37 -16.04
CA LEU A 32 9.09 -7.63 -15.31
C LEU A 32 7.86 -7.64 -14.42
N ALA A 33 7.60 -6.53 -13.71
CA ALA A 33 6.41 -6.43 -12.88
C ALA A 33 5.12 -6.39 -13.70
N VAL A 34 5.11 -5.71 -14.85
CA VAL A 34 3.96 -5.69 -15.77
C VAL A 34 3.69 -7.10 -16.31
N ALA A 35 4.72 -7.78 -16.82
CA ALA A 35 4.58 -9.14 -17.32
C ALA A 35 4.11 -10.12 -16.24
N GLY A 36 4.72 -10.05 -15.05
CA GLY A 36 4.31 -10.86 -13.90
C GLY A 36 2.87 -10.62 -13.48
N SER A 37 2.44 -9.35 -13.40
CA SER A 37 1.06 -8.99 -13.08
C SER A 37 0.07 -9.48 -14.14
N ALA A 38 0.42 -9.40 -15.42
CA ALA A 38 -0.40 -9.90 -16.51
C ALA A 38 -0.57 -11.43 -16.45
N LEU A 39 0.50 -12.17 -16.17
CA LEU A 39 0.44 -13.63 -16.02
C LEU A 39 -0.41 -14.04 -14.81
N MET A 40 -0.26 -13.35 -13.66
CA MET A 40 -1.10 -13.59 -12.49
C MET A 40 -2.57 -13.30 -12.79
N ALA A 41 -2.87 -12.22 -13.53
CA ALA A 41 -4.24 -11.87 -13.92
C ALA A 41 -4.85 -12.83 -14.94
N ALA A 42 -4.04 -13.43 -15.81
CA ALA A 42 -4.47 -14.41 -16.79
C ALA A 42 -4.65 -15.81 -16.19
N SER A 43 -3.95 -16.14 -15.10
CA SER A 43 -3.93 -17.50 -14.54
C SER A 43 -5.29 -18.06 -14.10
N PRO A 44 -6.29 -17.26 -13.63
CA PRO A 44 -7.63 -17.78 -13.31
C PRO A 44 -8.41 -18.34 -14.51
N PHE A 45 -8.00 -18.00 -15.72
CA PHE A 45 -8.63 -18.48 -16.96
C PHE A 45 -8.00 -19.74 -17.51
N ILE A 46 -6.99 -20.29 -16.82
CA ILE A 46 -6.29 -21.52 -17.22
C ILE A 46 -7.01 -22.71 -16.59
N PRO A 47 -7.28 -23.79 -17.35
CA PRO A 47 -7.83 -25.01 -16.79
C PRO A 47 -6.94 -25.54 -15.65
N ASP A 48 -7.53 -26.18 -14.66
CA ASP A 48 -6.87 -26.80 -13.50
C ASP A 48 -6.16 -25.83 -12.53
N ALA A 49 -6.40 -24.51 -12.64
CA ALA A 49 -5.94 -23.53 -11.68
C ALA A 49 -6.88 -23.53 -10.44
N HIS A 50 -6.44 -24.14 -9.35
CA HIS A 50 -7.21 -24.21 -8.11
C HIS A 50 -6.83 -23.09 -7.14
N PRO A 51 -7.81 -22.39 -6.50
CA PRO A 51 -7.50 -21.34 -5.53
C PRO A 51 -6.99 -21.94 -4.21
N LEU A 52 -5.86 -21.39 -3.73
CA LEU A 52 -5.34 -21.64 -2.39
C LEU A 52 -5.50 -20.35 -1.57
N LEU A 53 -6.48 -20.33 -0.68
CA LEU A 53 -6.74 -19.17 0.16
C LEU A 53 -5.73 -19.10 1.31
N ASN A 54 -4.92 -18.05 1.38
CA ASN A 54 -4.04 -17.78 2.51
C ASN A 54 -4.10 -16.31 2.97
N ASN A 55 -3.29 -15.94 3.98
CA ASN A 55 -3.40 -14.64 4.64
C ASN A 55 -2.97 -13.45 3.78
N TYR A 56 -1.95 -13.61 2.94
CA TYR A 56 -1.32 -12.47 2.27
C TYR A 56 -1.61 -12.40 0.78
N ILE A 57 -1.68 -13.52 0.12
CA ILE A 57 -1.93 -13.60 -1.33
C ILE A 57 -2.94 -14.70 -1.57
N PRO A 58 -4.10 -14.41 -2.17
CA PRO A 58 -4.93 -15.43 -2.78
C PRO A 58 -4.10 -16.08 -3.88
N ILE A 59 -3.70 -17.33 -3.67
CA ILE A 59 -2.83 -18.05 -4.58
C ILE A 59 -3.67 -18.97 -5.42
N LEU A 60 -3.31 -19.07 -6.67
CA LEU A 60 -3.74 -20.16 -7.54
C LEU A 60 -2.62 -21.19 -7.56
N ASP A 61 -2.96 -22.44 -7.31
CA ASP A 61 -2.03 -23.57 -7.40
C ASP A 61 -1.80 -23.93 -8.88
N HIS A 62 -1.06 -23.06 -9.57
CA HIS A 62 -0.72 -23.25 -10.96
C HIS A 62 0.64 -22.62 -11.28
N PRO A 63 1.53 -23.31 -12.05
CA PRO A 63 2.87 -22.80 -12.37
C PRO A 63 2.90 -21.40 -12.99
N VAL A 64 1.93 -21.05 -13.83
CA VAL A 64 1.84 -19.73 -14.47
C VAL A 64 1.64 -18.63 -13.43
N PHE A 65 0.82 -18.87 -12.38
CA PHE A 65 0.65 -17.91 -11.30
C PHE A 65 1.96 -17.68 -10.53
N PHE A 66 2.66 -18.76 -10.17
CA PHE A 66 3.93 -18.67 -9.43
C PHE A 66 5.04 -18.03 -10.27
N PHE A 67 5.11 -18.36 -11.56
CA PHE A 67 6.04 -17.70 -12.46
C PHE A 67 5.76 -16.19 -12.56
N GLY A 68 4.49 -15.82 -12.73
CA GLY A 68 4.06 -14.41 -12.71
C GLY A 68 4.40 -13.69 -11.41
N LEU A 69 4.17 -14.33 -10.26
CA LEU A 69 4.54 -13.81 -8.95
C LEU A 69 6.05 -13.62 -8.82
N GLY A 70 6.85 -14.59 -9.28
CA GLY A 70 8.30 -14.49 -9.30
C GLY A 70 8.81 -13.31 -10.11
N LEU A 71 8.29 -13.12 -11.34
CA LEU A 71 8.62 -11.96 -12.18
C LEU A 71 8.24 -10.64 -11.51
N ALA A 72 7.06 -10.56 -10.89
CA ALA A 72 6.62 -9.37 -10.17
C ALA A 72 7.54 -9.07 -8.97
N CYS A 73 7.95 -10.09 -8.20
CA CYS A 73 8.89 -9.95 -7.10
C CYS A 73 10.29 -9.49 -7.56
N ILE A 74 10.80 -10.04 -8.66
CA ILE A 74 12.08 -9.62 -9.25
C ILE A 74 11.98 -8.17 -9.72
N GLY A 75 10.90 -7.80 -10.40
CA GLY A 75 10.65 -6.43 -10.84
C GLY A 75 10.59 -5.43 -9.69
N PHE A 76 9.89 -5.78 -8.63
CA PHE A 76 9.84 -4.99 -7.40
C PHE A 76 11.23 -4.89 -6.74
N GLY A 77 11.98 -5.98 -6.66
CA GLY A 77 13.34 -6.01 -6.13
C GLY A 77 14.29 -5.11 -6.91
N ALA A 78 14.18 -5.09 -8.24
CA ALA A 78 14.96 -4.20 -9.10
C ALA A 78 14.66 -2.71 -8.82
N ALA A 79 13.38 -2.35 -8.63
CA ALA A 79 12.99 -0.99 -8.27
C ALA A 79 13.52 -0.60 -6.87
N ALA A 80 13.40 -1.49 -5.89
CA ALA A 80 13.94 -1.26 -4.54
C ALA A 80 15.47 -1.13 -4.56
N LEU A 81 16.16 -2.00 -5.29
CA LEU A 81 17.62 -1.95 -5.45
C LEU A 81 18.06 -0.65 -6.13
N ARG A 82 17.38 -0.23 -7.20
CA ARG A 82 17.65 1.07 -7.83
C ARG A 82 17.50 2.20 -6.83
N ALA A 83 16.44 2.19 -6.01
CA ALA A 83 16.24 3.19 -4.97
C ALA A 83 17.37 3.18 -3.95
N LEU A 84 17.79 2.03 -3.45
CA LEU A 84 18.91 1.89 -2.50
C LEU A 84 20.24 2.39 -3.06
N LEU A 85 20.52 2.16 -4.35
CA LEU A 85 21.77 2.53 -4.99
C LEU A 85 21.82 4.00 -5.45
N THR A 86 20.67 4.57 -5.84
CA THR A 86 20.63 5.92 -6.44
C THR A 86 20.08 6.99 -5.50
N LEU A 87 19.17 6.62 -4.59
CA LEU A 87 18.54 7.58 -3.70
C LEU A 87 19.49 7.95 -2.57
N ARG A 88 20.14 9.11 -2.69
CA ARG A 88 20.95 9.68 -1.61
C ARG A 88 20.15 10.80 -0.96
N PRO A 89 19.71 10.66 0.30
CA PRO A 89 19.03 11.74 1.02
C PRO A 89 20.03 12.86 1.29
N GLN A 90 20.02 13.88 0.41
CA GLN A 90 20.86 15.05 0.61
C GLN A 90 20.32 15.88 1.77
N ARG A 91 21.15 16.13 2.78
CA ARG A 91 20.82 16.94 3.97
C ARG A 91 19.49 16.54 4.62
N PRO A 92 19.29 15.26 5.03
CA PRO A 92 17.99 14.79 5.57
C PRO A 92 17.59 15.55 6.82
N PHE A 93 18.53 16.02 7.63
CA PHE A 93 18.28 16.78 8.85
C PHE A 93 18.06 18.29 8.61
N ALA A 94 18.42 18.80 7.45
CA ALA A 94 18.42 20.24 7.15
C ALA A 94 17.30 20.65 6.17
N THR A 95 16.81 19.74 5.33
CA THR A 95 15.80 20.06 4.34
C THR A 95 14.63 19.07 4.40
N ARG A 96 13.40 19.56 4.18
CA ARG A 96 12.21 18.73 4.17
C ARG A 96 12.24 17.69 3.04
N GLY A 97 12.66 18.10 1.84
CA GLY A 97 12.86 17.18 0.73
C GLY A 97 13.87 16.08 1.04
N GLY A 98 14.92 16.39 1.79
CA GLY A 98 15.89 15.42 2.30
C GLY A 98 15.26 14.43 3.29
N ALA A 99 14.46 14.91 4.23
CA ALA A 99 13.73 14.06 5.18
C ALA A 99 12.73 13.13 4.45
N THR A 100 12.00 13.64 3.46
CA THR A 100 11.06 12.83 2.66
C THR A 100 11.80 11.77 1.83
N ARG A 101 12.93 12.14 1.20
CA ARG A 101 13.81 11.16 0.49
C ARG A 101 14.34 10.09 1.43
N PHE A 102 14.66 10.43 2.67
CA PHE A 102 15.05 9.47 3.69
C PHE A 102 13.90 8.49 4.01
N GLY A 103 12.66 8.97 4.11
CA GLY A 103 11.47 8.12 4.25
C GLY A 103 11.29 7.14 3.07
N ILE A 104 11.54 7.60 1.82
CA ILE A 104 11.52 6.72 0.64
C ILE A 104 12.62 5.66 0.72
N LEU A 105 13.83 6.04 1.13
CA LEU A 105 14.95 5.11 1.32
C LEU A 105 14.60 4.02 2.35
N LEU A 106 14.04 4.41 3.50
CA LEU A 106 13.60 3.45 4.52
C LEU A 106 12.49 2.52 4.00
N SER A 107 11.59 3.03 3.14
CA SER A 107 10.59 2.20 2.47
C SER A 107 11.23 1.18 1.52
N ALA A 108 12.30 1.56 0.80
CA ALA A 108 13.03 0.63 -0.05
C ALA A 108 13.77 -0.43 0.78
N VAL A 109 14.35 -0.04 1.93
CA VAL A 109 14.95 -0.99 2.90
C VAL A 109 13.91 -1.98 3.38
N ALA A 110 12.72 -1.51 3.78
CA ALA A 110 11.62 -2.38 4.23
C ALA A 110 11.20 -3.38 3.15
N GLY A 111 11.11 -2.92 1.88
CA GLY A 111 10.80 -3.79 0.74
C GLY A 111 11.89 -4.84 0.49
N GLY A 112 13.16 -4.45 0.56
CA GLY A 112 14.30 -5.37 0.45
C GLY A 112 14.30 -6.43 1.56
N LEU A 113 14.08 -6.02 2.81
CA LEU A 113 13.98 -6.94 3.95
C LEU A 113 12.78 -7.89 3.80
N ALA A 114 11.64 -7.42 3.28
CA ALA A 114 10.49 -8.28 3.01
C ALA A 114 10.80 -9.34 1.95
N LEU A 115 11.49 -8.98 0.87
CA LEU A 115 11.93 -9.95 -0.15
C LEU A 115 12.91 -10.98 0.43
N LEU A 116 13.87 -10.55 1.25
CA LEU A 116 14.78 -11.45 1.95
C LEU A 116 14.03 -12.37 2.92
N ALA A 117 13.00 -11.86 3.59
CA ALA A 117 12.15 -12.65 4.48
C ALA A 117 11.34 -13.71 3.70
N PHE A 118 10.77 -13.38 2.53
CA PHE A 118 10.11 -14.36 1.66
C PHE A 118 11.09 -15.45 1.20
N LEU A 119 12.28 -15.05 0.76
CA LEU A 119 13.32 -15.99 0.36
C LEU A 119 13.77 -16.86 1.54
N GLY A 120 14.03 -16.26 2.70
CA GLY A 120 14.41 -16.99 3.91
C GLY A 120 13.35 -17.99 4.34
N SER A 121 12.07 -17.62 4.31
CA SER A 121 10.97 -18.54 4.60
C SER A 121 10.88 -19.67 3.58
N TRP A 122 11.11 -19.38 2.31
CA TRP A 122 11.11 -20.42 1.28
C TRP A 122 12.26 -21.42 1.44
N LEU A 123 13.47 -20.93 1.72
CA LEU A 123 14.66 -21.77 1.89
C LEU A 123 14.61 -22.63 3.18
N GLN A 124 14.00 -22.13 4.23
CA GLN A 124 13.87 -22.77 5.55
C GLN A 124 12.48 -23.37 5.78
N ARG A 125 11.66 -23.50 4.72
CA ARG A 125 10.28 -23.93 4.86
C ARG A 125 10.18 -25.32 5.53
N PRO A 126 9.21 -25.52 6.41
CA PRO A 126 8.90 -26.84 6.97
C PRO A 126 8.33 -27.75 5.88
N ASP A 127 8.34 -29.05 6.14
CA ASP A 127 7.73 -30.06 5.26
C ASP A 127 6.20 -30.02 5.38
N LEU A 128 5.62 -28.98 4.79
CA LEU A 128 4.19 -28.71 4.69
C LEU A 128 3.80 -28.59 3.22
N GLN A 129 2.53 -28.81 2.92
CA GLN A 129 1.99 -28.68 1.57
C GLN A 129 0.73 -27.78 1.56
N GLY A 130 0.36 -27.33 0.38
CA GLY A 130 -0.87 -26.56 0.15
C GLY A 130 -0.94 -25.29 0.97
N GLN A 131 -2.12 -24.97 1.47
CA GLN A 131 -2.40 -23.72 2.20
C GLN A 131 -1.46 -23.50 3.39
N GLY A 132 -1.17 -24.55 4.18
CA GLY A 132 -0.32 -24.45 5.36
C GLY A 132 1.10 -24.00 5.03
N LEU A 133 1.70 -24.52 3.94
CA LEU A 133 3.01 -24.11 3.47
C LEU A 133 3.02 -22.61 3.13
N TYR A 134 2.04 -22.16 2.34
CA TYR A 134 2.01 -20.76 1.89
C TYR A 134 1.70 -19.77 3.01
N GLU A 135 0.90 -20.17 4.01
CA GLU A 135 0.73 -19.36 5.23
C GLU A 135 2.07 -19.06 5.89
N ILE A 136 2.94 -20.05 6.03
CA ILE A 136 4.26 -19.88 6.67
C ILE A 136 5.22 -19.13 5.76
N VAL A 137 5.29 -19.46 4.47
CA VAL A 137 6.19 -18.82 3.50
C VAL A 137 5.93 -17.31 3.39
N PHE A 138 4.66 -16.90 3.39
CA PHE A 138 4.29 -15.49 3.27
C PHE A 138 4.19 -14.76 4.61
N TRP A 139 4.28 -15.44 5.76
CA TRP A 139 4.06 -14.84 7.07
C TRP A 139 5.05 -13.72 7.39
N GLY A 140 6.33 -14.03 7.46
CA GLY A 140 7.37 -13.06 7.86
C GLY A 140 7.55 -11.93 6.85
N GLY A 141 7.63 -12.26 5.56
CA GLY A 141 7.77 -11.27 4.49
C GLY A 141 6.53 -10.37 4.38
N GLY A 142 5.32 -10.93 4.53
CA GLY A 142 4.07 -10.17 4.50
C GLY A 142 3.97 -9.17 5.65
N HIS A 143 4.36 -9.56 6.87
CA HIS A 143 4.39 -8.68 8.04
C HIS A 143 5.43 -7.55 7.86
N THR A 144 6.64 -7.88 7.37
CA THR A 144 7.69 -6.90 7.10
C THR A 144 7.25 -5.89 6.03
N LEU A 145 6.57 -6.34 4.98
CA LEU A 145 6.09 -5.50 3.88
C LEU A 145 5.08 -4.43 4.33
N GLN A 146 4.33 -4.67 5.39
CA GLN A 146 3.37 -3.69 5.89
C GLN A 146 4.04 -2.42 6.43
N PHE A 147 5.26 -2.51 6.96
CA PHE A 147 6.05 -1.33 7.33
C PHE A 147 6.43 -0.47 6.12
N GLN A 148 6.73 -1.10 4.97
CA GLN A 148 6.91 -0.35 3.72
C GLN A 148 5.64 0.41 3.35
N HIS A 149 4.48 -0.23 3.43
CA HIS A 149 3.20 0.41 3.12
C HIS A 149 2.95 1.63 4.00
N ALA A 150 3.18 1.51 5.30
CA ALA A 150 3.00 2.59 6.25
C ALA A 150 3.98 3.76 6.01
N LEU A 151 5.27 3.47 5.79
CA LEU A 151 6.28 4.49 5.47
C LEU A 151 5.95 5.21 4.16
N LEU A 152 5.51 4.49 3.12
CA LEU A 152 5.09 5.09 1.86
C LEU A 152 3.84 5.96 2.02
N ALA A 153 2.87 5.56 2.85
CA ALA A 153 1.73 6.42 3.17
C ALA A 153 2.18 7.73 3.78
N ALA A 154 3.08 7.69 4.78
CA ALA A 154 3.61 8.89 5.41
C ALA A 154 4.36 9.79 4.42
N VAL A 155 5.19 9.22 3.55
CA VAL A 155 5.86 9.95 2.46
C VAL A 155 4.85 10.64 1.55
N ALA A 156 3.81 9.90 1.12
CA ALA A 156 2.77 10.43 0.25
C ALA A 156 2.00 11.58 0.92
N TRP A 157 1.64 11.44 2.19
CA TRP A 157 0.98 12.51 2.95
C TRP A 157 1.84 13.75 3.11
N MET A 158 3.15 13.61 3.34
CA MET A 158 4.06 14.77 3.42
C MET A 158 4.16 15.49 2.07
N LEU A 159 4.24 14.75 0.97
CA LEU A 159 4.26 15.33 -0.38
C LEU A 159 2.93 16.02 -0.73
N LEU A 160 1.80 15.43 -0.36
CA LEU A 160 0.48 16.06 -0.52
C LEU A 160 0.36 17.32 0.34
N ALA A 161 0.82 17.29 1.59
CA ALA A 161 0.83 18.46 2.47
C ALA A 161 1.68 19.61 1.89
N ASP A 162 2.84 19.29 1.30
CA ASP A 162 3.68 20.27 0.63
C ASP A 162 2.95 20.95 -0.55
N THR A 163 2.22 20.17 -1.37
CA THR A 163 1.46 20.71 -2.50
C THR A 163 0.28 21.60 -2.09
N LEU A 164 -0.27 21.37 -0.90
CA LEU A 164 -1.36 22.15 -0.33
C LEU A 164 -0.85 23.41 0.42
N GLY A 165 0.46 23.68 0.44
CA GLY A 165 1.05 24.73 1.25
C GLY A 165 0.87 24.52 2.76
N ALA A 166 0.47 23.32 3.18
CA ALA A 166 0.11 22.95 4.55
C ALA A 166 1.24 22.23 5.29
N ALA A 167 2.42 22.25 4.71
CA ALA A 167 3.58 21.55 5.26
C ALA A 167 3.85 21.93 6.73
N PRO A 168 4.27 20.95 7.55
CA PRO A 168 4.59 21.20 8.98
C PRO A 168 5.67 22.26 9.14
N ARG A 169 5.52 23.13 10.16
CA ARG A 169 6.43 24.26 10.43
C ARG A 169 7.55 23.93 11.43
N PHE A 170 7.80 22.67 11.72
CA PHE A 170 8.91 22.26 12.58
C PHE A 170 10.19 21.96 11.77
N PRO A 171 11.37 21.90 12.43
CA PRO A 171 12.65 21.61 11.79
C PRO A 171 12.63 20.27 11.04
N PRO A 172 13.27 20.17 9.87
CA PRO A 172 13.31 18.91 9.07
C PRO A 172 13.89 17.72 9.83
N CYS A 173 14.80 17.96 10.80
CA CYS A 173 15.39 16.90 11.62
C CYS A 173 14.32 16.12 12.43
N ILE A 174 13.24 16.76 12.85
CA ILE A 174 12.13 16.08 13.54
C ILE A 174 11.47 15.08 12.59
N LEU A 175 11.19 15.49 11.35
CA LEU A 175 10.59 14.59 10.36
C LEU A 175 11.52 13.40 10.04
N THR A 176 12.82 13.66 9.89
CA THR A 176 13.83 12.59 9.68
C THR A 176 13.86 11.63 10.86
N PHE A 177 13.88 12.15 12.09
CA PHE A 177 13.83 11.34 13.30
C PHE A 177 12.56 10.48 13.36
N LEU A 178 11.40 11.05 13.04
CA LEU A 178 10.14 10.31 13.05
C LEU A 178 10.08 9.21 11.99
N PHE A 179 10.65 9.44 10.80
CA PHE A 179 10.80 8.36 9.82
C PHE A 179 11.75 7.26 10.32
N ALA A 180 12.87 7.62 10.97
CA ALA A 180 13.77 6.63 11.57
C ALA A 180 13.08 5.84 12.68
N LEU A 181 12.31 6.51 13.55
CA LEU A 181 11.53 5.90 14.61
C LEU A 181 10.50 4.91 14.05
N ALA A 182 9.75 5.31 13.02
CA ALA A 182 8.75 4.46 12.36
C ALA A 182 9.39 3.23 11.66
N ALA A 183 10.64 3.33 11.25
CA ALA A 183 11.39 2.23 10.64
C ALA A 183 12.15 1.35 11.64
N LEU A 184 12.26 1.75 12.90
CA LEU A 184 12.98 1.01 13.95
C LEU A 184 12.55 -0.47 14.06
N PRO A 185 11.24 -0.82 13.94
CA PRO A 185 10.79 -2.22 13.99
C PRO A 185 11.38 -3.11 12.90
N LEU A 186 11.89 -2.55 11.80
CA LEU A 186 12.53 -3.30 10.72
C LEU A 186 13.84 -3.99 11.13
N LEU A 187 14.40 -3.66 12.29
CA LEU A 187 15.55 -4.35 12.86
C LEU A 187 15.18 -5.74 13.43
N ALA A 188 13.90 -5.97 13.74
CA ALA A 188 13.45 -7.21 14.36
C ALA A 188 13.34 -8.42 13.39
N PRO A 189 12.83 -8.30 12.14
CA PRO A 189 12.70 -9.45 11.25
C PRO A 189 13.98 -10.28 11.07
N PRO A 190 15.17 -9.70 10.79
CA PRO A 190 16.39 -10.51 10.68
C PRO A 190 16.72 -11.31 11.95
N LEU A 191 16.43 -10.75 13.13
CA LEU A 191 16.64 -11.42 14.40
C LEU A 191 15.68 -12.60 14.57
N PHE A 192 14.42 -12.48 14.11
CA PHE A 192 13.45 -13.56 14.21
C PHE A 192 13.85 -14.78 13.38
N TYR A 193 14.42 -14.56 12.18
CA TYR A 193 14.97 -15.64 11.35
C TYR A 193 16.26 -16.26 11.93
N ALA A 194 17.03 -15.51 12.72
CA ALA A 194 18.22 -16.01 13.36
C ALA A 194 17.94 -16.80 14.64
N LEU A 195 16.85 -16.44 15.36
CA LEU A 195 16.54 -16.99 16.67
C LEU A 195 15.59 -18.19 16.63
N TRP A 196 14.66 -18.23 15.68
CA TRP A 196 13.60 -19.25 15.64
C TRP A 196 13.46 -19.91 14.28
N PRO A 197 13.24 -21.24 14.24
CA PRO A 197 12.92 -21.94 13.02
C PRO A 197 11.67 -21.36 12.36
N VAL A 198 11.68 -21.24 11.03
CA VAL A 198 10.55 -20.75 10.26
C VAL A 198 9.34 -21.66 10.48
N GLY A 199 8.20 -21.06 10.84
CA GLY A 199 6.96 -21.78 11.13
C GLY A 199 6.83 -22.27 12.57
N SER A 200 7.85 -22.10 13.44
CA SER A 200 7.69 -22.35 14.86
C SER A 200 6.68 -21.40 15.50
N GLY A 201 6.09 -21.79 16.62
CA GLY A 201 5.15 -20.96 17.37
C GLY A 201 5.76 -19.61 17.76
N GLU A 202 7.04 -19.61 18.15
CA GLU A 202 7.79 -18.41 18.52
C GLU A 202 7.99 -17.47 17.33
N HIS A 203 8.38 -18.03 16.16
CA HIS A 203 8.55 -17.26 14.93
C HIS A 203 7.23 -16.59 14.51
N VAL A 204 6.13 -17.34 14.51
CA VAL A 204 4.80 -16.83 14.15
C VAL A 204 4.35 -15.75 15.16
N ALA A 205 4.50 -16.00 16.47
CA ALA A 205 4.12 -15.06 17.51
C ALA A 205 4.99 -13.79 17.50
N ALA A 206 6.29 -13.89 17.18
CA ALA A 206 7.18 -12.74 17.11
C ALA A 206 6.73 -11.75 16.03
N PHE A 207 6.37 -12.23 14.84
CA PHE A 207 5.84 -11.37 13.78
C PHE A 207 4.46 -10.79 14.11
N ALA A 208 3.57 -11.55 14.79
CA ALA A 208 2.30 -11.02 15.27
C ALA A 208 2.51 -9.86 16.25
N ARG A 209 3.39 -10.03 17.25
CA ARG A 209 3.72 -8.96 18.22
C ARG A 209 4.39 -7.76 17.56
N LEU A 210 5.23 -7.98 16.54
CA LEU A 210 5.83 -6.91 15.76
C LEU A 210 4.75 -6.04 15.09
N MET A 211 3.69 -6.64 14.58
CA MET A 211 2.57 -5.92 14.00
C MET A 211 1.77 -5.13 15.04
N GLU A 212 1.46 -5.76 16.18
CA GLU A 212 0.68 -5.14 17.25
C GLU A 212 1.38 -3.91 17.84
N ALA A 213 2.69 -3.99 18.10
CA ALA A 213 3.44 -2.93 18.76
C ALA A 213 4.16 -2.00 17.77
N GLY A 214 4.75 -2.54 16.72
CA GLY A 214 5.67 -1.80 15.84
C GLY A 214 5.01 -0.65 15.08
N HIS A 215 3.76 -0.83 14.64
CA HIS A 215 3.03 0.22 13.94
C HIS A 215 2.63 1.41 14.83
N GLY A 216 2.65 1.25 16.15
CA GLY A 216 2.47 2.36 17.09
C GLY A 216 3.47 3.50 16.88
N LEU A 217 4.68 3.19 16.42
CA LEU A 217 5.71 4.19 16.13
C LEU A 217 5.40 5.07 14.90
N MET A 218 4.37 4.73 14.11
CA MET A 218 3.84 5.57 13.03
C MET A 218 2.89 6.68 13.52
N LEU A 219 2.34 6.58 14.73
CA LEU A 219 1.34 7.53 15.24
C LEU A 219 1.76 8.99 15.14
N PRO A 220 3.01 9.40 15.47
CA PRO A 220 3.43 10.78 15.31
C PRO A 220 3.37 11.28 13.86
N LEU A 221 3.74 10.45 12.88
CA LEU A 221 3.64 10.81 11.45
C LEU A 221 2.19 10.94 11.00
N ILE A 222 1.29 10.09 11.48
CA ILE A 222 -0.15 10.18 11.24
C ILE A 222 -0.71 11.47 11.84
N ALA A 223 -0.33 11.83 13.08
CA ALA A 223 -0.75 13.05 13.74
C ALA A 223 -0.29 14.31 12.96
N ILE A 224 0.95 14.30 12.47
CA ILE A 224 1.47 15.38 11.63
C ILE A 224 0.68 15.48 10.32
N ALA A 225 0.36 14.37 9.68
CA ALA A 225 -0.46 14.35 8.47
C ALA A 225 -1.86 14.93 8.73
N ALA A 226 -2.50 14.57 9.84
CA ALA A 226 -3.79 15.11 10.24
C ALA A 226 -3.75 16.63 10.50
N LEU A 227 -2.70 17.11 11.18
CA LEU A 227 -2.50 18.54 11.42
C LEU A 227 -2.23 19.30 10.11
N ALA A 228 -1.47 18.71 9.19
CA ALA A 228 -1.23 19.29 7.87
C ALA A 228 -2.53 19.38 7.07
N LEU A 229 -3.32 18.32 7.05
CA LEU A 229 -4.61 18.30 6.38
C LEU A 229 -5.55 19.38 6.94
N LYS A 230 -5.62 19.53 8.28
CA LYS A 230 -6.42 20.59 8.93
C LYS A 230 -5.98 21.98 8.48
N ARG A 231 -4.69 22.24 8.33
CA ARG A 231 -4.16 23.53 7.86
C ARG A 231 -4.45 23.80 6.39
N GLY A 232 -4.37 22.75 5.53
CA GLY A 232 -4.68 22.82 4.10
C GLY A 232 -6.17 22.70 3.78
N TRP A 233 -7.07 22.83 4.79
CA TRP A 233 -8.51 22.64 4.62
C TRP A 233 -9.21 23.92 4.11
N HIS A 234 -8.76 24.45 2.97
CA HIS A 234 -9.38 25.63 2.39
C HIS A 234 -10.22 25.26 1.17
N ASP A 235 -9.59 25.05 0.02
CA ASP A 235 -10.31 24.72 -1.20
C ASP A 235 -10.32 23.21 -1.51
N PRO A 236 -11.47 22.66 -1.93
CA PRO A 236 -11.58 21.26 -2.28
C PRO A 236 -10.87 20.97 -3.61
N THR A 237 -9.62 20.54 -3.54
CA THR A 237 -8.86 20.02 -4.69
C THR A 237 -8.91 18.50 -4.72
N PRO A 238 -8.72 17.85 -5.90
CA PRO A 238 -8.64 16.39 -5.99
C PRO A 238 -7.56 15.80 -5.05
N ALA A 239 -6.38 16.44 -4.99
CA ALA A 239 -5.27 16.02 -4.13
C ALA A 239 -5.63 16.13 -2.63
N ARG A 240 -6.28 17.22 -2.19
CA ARG A 240 -6.74 17.37 -0.81
C ARG A 240 -7.78 16.32 -0.46
N ASN A 241 -8.75 16.08 -1.34
CA ASN A 241 -9.81 15.10 -1.09
C ASN A 241 -9.24 13.68 -1.01
N ALA A 242 -8.27 13.34 -1.86
CA ALA A 242 -7.55 12.08 -1.80
C ALA A 242 -6.74 11.94 -0.49
N PHE A 243 -6.07 13.00 -0.04
CA PHE A 243 -5.37 13.04 1.23
C PHE A 243 -6.32 12.81 2.42
N ALA A 244 -7.47 13.49 2.43
CA ALA A 244 -8.46 13.35 3.50
C ALA A 244 -9.05 11.93 3.55
N ALA A 245 -9.48 11.39 2.41
CA ALA A 245 -10.03 10.05 2.32
C ALA A 245 -8.98 8.97 2.66
N SER A 246 -7.73 9.16 2.21
CA SER A 246 -6.60 8.30 2.55
C SER A 246 -6.37 8.21 4.04
N LEU A 247 -6.24 9.37 4.69
CA LEU A 247 -5.96 9.43 6.12
C LEU A 247 -7.11 8.86 6.96
N ALA A 248 -8.35 9.17 6.58
CA ALA A 248 -9.54 8.63 7.25
C ALA A 248 -9.59 7.10 7.18
N LEU A 249 -9.38 6.50 5.99
CA LEU A 249 -9.36 5.06 5.82
C LEU A 249 -8.21 4.39 6.55
N PHE A 250 -7.01 4.97 6.48
CA PHE A 250 -5.84 4.43 7.16
C PHE A 250 -6.02 4.40 8.67
N ILE A 251 -6.55 5.48 9.25
CA ILE A 251 -6.88 5.56 10.68
C ILE A 251 -7.98 4.55 11.03
N THR A 252 -9.04 4.46 10.22
CA THR A 252 -10.12 3.48 10.44
C THR A 252 -9.55 2.05 10.43
N GLY A 253 -8.69 1.72 9.46
CA GLY A 253 -8.01 0.42 9.42
C GLY A 253 -7.16 0.19 10.67
N GLY A 254 -6.41 1.19 11.12
CA GLY A 254 -5.61 1.13 12.34
C GLY A 254 -6.45 0.89 13.60
N VAL A 255 -7.58 1.60 13.74
CA VAL A 255 -8.51 1.40 14.86
C VAL A 255 -9.10 -0.02 14.85
N LEU A 256 -9.47 -0.52 13.67
CA LEU A 256 -10.01 -1.88 13.53
C LEU A 256 -9.01 -2.97 13.91
N ALA A 257 -7.70 -2.71 13.81
CA ALA A 257 -6.67 -3.65 14.25
C ALA A 257 -6.83 -4.02 15.73
N PHE A 258 -7.14 -3.03 16.58
CA PHE A 258 -7.37 -3.24 18.02
C PHE A 258 -8.68 -3.97 18.34
N LEU A 259 -9.60 -4.05 17.37
CA LEU A 259 -10.88 -4.76 17.51
C LEU A 259 -10.82 -6.21 17.01
N ILE A 260 -9.69 -6.66 16.49
CA ILE A 260 -9.52 -8.03 16.01
C ILE A 260 -9.57 -8.99 17.20
N LYS A 261 -10.57 -9.88 17.19
CA LYS A 261 -10.71 -10.98 18.16
C LYS A 261 -10.97 -12.26 17.38
N GLY A 262 -10.03 -13.20 17.44
CA GLY A 262 -10.13 -14.46 16.69
C GLY A 262 -9.95 -14.32 15.19
N VAL A 263 -10.38 -15.33 14.43
CA VAL A 263 -10.16 -15.45 12.97
C VAL A 263 -11.46 -15.18 12.22
N ASN A 264 -11.82 -13.92 12.06
CA ASN A 264 -13.04 -13.48 11.38
C ASN A 264 -12.78 -12.34 10.38
N VAL A 265 -13.85 -11.83 9.75
CA VAL A 265 -13.72 -10.79 8.69
C VAL A 265 -13.39 -9.39 9.22
N VAL A 266 -13.19 -9.17 10.53
CA VAL A 266 -12.57 -7.94 11.05
C VAL A 266 -11.12 -7.81 10.60
N ILE A 267 -10.41 -8.94 10.42
CA ILE A 267 -9.05 -8.93 9.88
C ILE A 267 -9.01 -8.32 8.47
N PRO A 268 -9.80 -8.80 7.47
CA PRO A 268 -9.85 -8.10 6.18
C PRO A 268 -10.37 -6.66 6.29
N ALA A 269 -11.28 -6.32 7.20
CA ALA A 269 -11.67 -4.94 7.41
C ALA A 269 -10.48 -4.06 7.77
N HIS A 270 -9.64 -4.49 8.71
CA HIS A 270 -8.41 -3.78 9.09
C HIS A 270 -7.49 -3.52 7.90
N TYR A 271 -7.09 -4.57 7.18
CA TYR A 271 -6.11 -4.36 6.11
C TYR A 271 -6.70 -3.68 4.87
N HIS A 272 -8.00 -3.84 4.56
CA HIS A 272 -8.65 -3.06 3.51
C HIS A 272 -8.65 -1.56 3.85
N GLY A 273 -8.95 -1.18 5.08
CA GLY A 273 -8.86 0.21 5.53
C GLY A 273 -7.44 0.76 5.35
N SER A 274 -6.45 0.06 5.88
CA SER A 274 -5.06 0.51 5.85
C SER A 274 -4.48 0.58 4.43
N ILE A 275 -4.56 -0.52 3.64
CA ILE A 275 -3.95 -0.60 2.30
C ILE A 275 -4.65 0.32 1.30
N VAL A 276 -5.98 0.43 1.37
CA VAL A 276 -6.71 1.34 0.48
C VAL A 276 -6.46 2.79 0.87
N GLY A 277 -6.24 3.08 2.14
CA GLY A 277 -5.75 4.38 2.59
C GLY A 277 -4.44 4.75 1.88
N VAL A 278 -3.47 3.84 1.81
CA VAL A 278 -2.22 4.04 1.05
C VAL A 278 -2.51 4.27 -0.44
N THR A 279 -3.37 3.46 -1.04
CA THR A 279 -3.74 3.59 -2.46
C THR A 279 -4.32 4.97 -2.78
N LEU A 280 -5.20 5.50 -1.93
CA LEU A 280 -5.76 6.85 -2.09
C LEU A 280 -4.72 7.96 -2.00
N ALA A 281 -3.72 7.84 -1.12
CA ALA A 281 -2.61 8.78 -1.07
C ALA A 281 -1.86 8.83 -2.40
N PHE A 282 -1.59 7.66 -3.01
CA PHE A 282 -0.95 7.57 -4.31
C PHE A 282 -1.84 8.06 -5.47
N MET A 283 -3.15 7.84 -5.42
CA MET A 283 -4.07 8.46 -6.37
C MET A 283 -3.99 10.00 -6.30
N GLY A 284 -3.93 10.56 -5.09
CA GLY A 284 -3.73 11.99 -4.90
C GLY A 284 -2.39 12.49 -5.46
N LEU A 285 -1.31 11.73 -5.25
CA LEU A 285 0.00 12.04 -5.83
C LEU A 285 -0.01 11.95 -7.36
N ALA A 286 -0.71 10.98 -7.96
CA ALA A 286 -0.87 10.90 -9.40
C ALA A 286 -1.46 12.19 -9.97
N TYR A 287 -2.49 12.74 -9.34
CA TYR A 287 -3.08 14.02 -9.75
C TYR A 287 -2.10 15.19 -9.69
N VAL A 288 -1.22 15.21 -8.68
CA VAL A 288 -0.18 16.23 -8.53
C VAL A 288 0.96 16.07 -9.55
N LEU A 289 1.25 14.82 -9.93
CA LEU A 289 2.37 14.51 -10.82
C LEU A 289 2.02 14.66 -12.31
N LEU A 290 0.76 14.50 -12.70
CA LEU A 290 0.33 14.64 -14.09
C LEU A 290 0.86 15.92 -14.77
N PRO A 291 0.70 17.15 -14.20
CA PRO A 291 1.26 18.36 -14.82
C PRO A 291 2.78 18.38 -14.84
N ARG A 292 3.45 17.80 -13.85
CA ARG A 292 4.92 17.72 -13.80
C ARG A 292 5.50 16.78 -14.85
N LEU A 293 4.69 15.84 -15.35
CA LEU A 293 5.00 14.94 -16.45
C LEU A 293 4.61 15.50 -17.83
N GLY A 294 4.16 16.76 -17.90
CA GLY A 294 3.78 17.40 -19.13
C GLY A 294 2.33 17.16 -19.59
N PHE A 295 1.49 16.58 -18.75
CA PHE A 295 0.08 16.38 -19.00
C PHE A 295 -0.78 17.53 -18.45
N ALA A 296 -2.06 17.54 -18.80
CA ALA A 296 -3.00 18.50 -18.22
C ALA A 296 -3.26 18.19 -16.73
N SER A 297 -3.69 19.21 -16.00
CA SER A 297 -4.09 19.03 -14.61
C SER A 297 -5.39 18.24 -14.48
N ALA A 298 -5.48 17.37 -13.48
CA ALA A 298 -6.71 16.70 -13.09
C ALA A 298 -7.65 17.70 -12.41
N VAL A 299 -8.58 18.28 -13.17
CA VAL A 299 -9.51 19.31 -12.71
C VAL A 299 -10.97 18.96 -12.98
N GLY A 300 -11.89 19.71 -12.37
CA GLY A 300 -13.32 19.56 -12.57
C GLY A 300 -14.00 18.67 -11.53
N GLY A 301 -15.33 18.54 -11.66
CA GLY A 301 -16.17 17.83 -10.68
C GLY A 301 -15.79 16.37 -10.51
N LEU A 302 -15.57 15.64 -11.61
CA LEU A 302 -15.20 14.21 -11.56
C LEU A 302 -13.91 13.99 -10.77
N ALA A 303 -12.87 14.79 -11.01
CA ALA A 303 -11.61 14.69 -10.28
C ALA A 303 -11.78 14.99 -8.78
N LYS A 304 -12.62 15.96 -8.41
CA LYS A 304 -12.92 16.31 -7.02
C LYS A 304 -13.72 15.23 -6.30
N TRP A 305 -14.67 14.60 -6.96
CA TRP A 305 -15.55 13.58 -6.38
C TRP A 305 -14.92 12.19 -6.36
N GLN A 306 -14.02 11.87 -7.27
CA GLN A 306 -13.42 10.55 -7.39
C GLN A 306 -12.85 10.01 -6.05
N PRO A 307 -12.05 10.77 -5.28
CA PRO A 307 -11.52 10.26 -4.01
C PRO A 307 -12.60 9.94 -2.98
N TRP A 308 -13.70 10.69 -2.98
CA TRP A 308 -14.82 10.45 -2.07
C TRP A 308 -15.66 9.25 -2.50
N VAL A 309 -15.88 9.05 -3.80
CA VAL A 309 -16.58 7.86 -4.30
C VAL A 309 -15.77 6.60 -3.99
N TYR A 310 -14.47 6.61 -4.32
CA TYR A 310 -13.60 5.48 -4.04
C TYR A 310 -13.43 5.25 -2.52
N GLY A 311 -13.09 6.29 -1.79
CA GLY A 311 -12.85 6.22 -0.34
C GLY A 311 -14.12 5.93 0.46
N GLY A 312 -15.25 6.54 0.11
CA GLY A 312 -16.55 6.30 0.73
C GLY A 312 -17.06 4.87 0.47
N GLY A 313 -16.93 4.39 -0.77
CA GLY A 313 -17.21 2.99 -1.10
C GLY A 313 -16.35 2.02 -0.29
N GLN A 314 -15.06 2.28 -0.18
CA GLN A 314 -14.15 1.45 0.62
C GLN A 314 -14.45 1.55 2.12
N LEU A 315 -14.81 2.72 2.63
CA LEU A 315 -15.21 2.85 4.03
C LEU A 315 -16.45 2.02 4.33
N LEU A 316 -17.46 2.07 3.45
CA LEU A 316 -18.67 1.24 3.58
C LEU A 316 -18.34 -0.26 3.52
N HIS A 317 -17.44 -0.66 2.61
CA HIS A 317 -16.95 -2.03 2.52
C HIS A 317 -16.27 -2.48 3.82
N VAL A 318 -15.38 -1.66 4.36
CA VAL A 318 -14.64 -1.91 5.61
C VAL A 318 -15.59 -2.00 6.81
N LEU A 319 -16.53 -1.07 6.93
CA LEU A 319 -17.54 -1.08 8.01
C LEU A 319 -18.46 -2.29 7.92
N GLY A 320 -18.86 -2.70 6.70
CA GLY A 320 -19.64 -3.91 6.49
C GLY A 320 -18.92 -5.18 6.93
N LEU A 321 -17.63 -5.29 6.61
CA LEU A 321 -16.77 -6.38 7.09
C LEU A 321 -16.59 -6.36 8.62
N ALA A 322 -16.30 -5.18 9.20
CA ALA A 322 -16.13 -5.05 10.64
C ALA A 322 -17.41 -5.42 11.40
N TRP A 323 -18.57 -4.94 10.91
CA TRP A 323 -19.88 -5.29 11.44
C TRP A 323 -20.11 -6.80 11.39
N SER A 324 -19.97 -7.42 10.21
CA SER A 324 -20.18 -8.87 10.04
C SER A 324 -19.22 -9.71 10.89
N GLY A 325 -17.96 -9.28 11.00
CA GLY A 325 -16.95 -9.93 11.82
C GLY A 325 -17.29 -9.91 13.31
N GLY A 326 -17.89 -8.80 13.79
CA GLY A 326 -18.42 -8.70 15.15
C GLY A 326 -19.54 -9.71 15.44
N TYR A 327 -20.25 -10.20 14.42
CA TYR A 327 -21.23 -11.27 14.50
C TYR A 327 -20.68 -12.64 14.08
N GLY A 328 -19.35 -12.81 14.06
CA GLY A 328 -18.67 -14.10 13.90
C GLY A 328 -18.54 -14.60 12.46
N VAL A 329 -18.74 -13.75 11.44
CA VAL A 329 -18.54 -14.17 10.05
C VAL A 329 -17.07 -14.52 9.84
N GLN A 330 -16.84 -15.77 9.41
CA GLN A 330 -15.51 -16.31 9.21
C GLN A 330 -14.85 -15.73 7.96
N ARG A 331 -13.53 -15.55 8.01
CA ARG A 331 -12.73 -15.17 6.85
C ARG A 331 -12.30 -16.41 6.07
N LYS A 332 -11.92 -16.25 4.82
CA LYS A 332 -11.43 -17.32 3.91
C LYS A 332 -12.46 -18.43 3.65
N VAL A 333 -13.71 -18.08 3.75
CA VAL A 333 -14.85 -18.94 3.42
C VAL A 333 -15.66 -18.22 2.36
N ALA A 334 -16.09 -18.90 1.32
CA ALA A 334 -16.81 -18.31 0.21
C ALA A 334 -17.99 -19.17 -0.23
N GLY A 335 -18.95 -18.55 -0.91
CA GLY A 335 -20.12 -19.26 -1.45
C GLY A 335 -20.99 -19.87 -0.35
N ALA A 336 -21.45 -21.09 -0.57
CA ALA A 336 -22.36 -21.80 0.35
C ALA A 336 -21.74 -22.12 1.72
N GLU A 337 -20.40 -22.27 1.78
CA GLU A 337 -19.69 -22.51 3.03
C GLU A 337 -19.74 -21.31 3.99
N GLN A 338 -19.98 -20.11 3.49
CA GLN A 338 -20.03 -18.88 4.31
C GLN A 338 -21.28 -18.77 5.19
N ALA A 339 -22.15 -19.72 5.22
CA ALA A 339 -23.34 -19.89 6.08
C ALA A 339 -23.78 -18.64 6.87
N LEU A 340 -24.30 -17.61 6.17
CA LEU A 340 -24.84 -16.41 6.82
C LEU A 340 -26.23 -16.72 7.38
N VAL A 341 -26.31 -16.95 8.68
CA VAL A 341 -27.58 -17.36 9.34
C VAL A 341 -28.37 -16.19 9.89
N SER A 342 -27.71 -15.19 10.46
CA SER A 342 -28.39 -14.07 11.12
C SER A 342 -28.60 -12.86 10.20
N LEU A 343 -29.63 -12.05 10.48
CA LEU A 343 -29.87 -10.80 9.75
C LEU A 343 -28.67 -9.82 9.84
N PRO A 344 -28.04 -9.59 11.01
CA PRO A 344 -26.88 -8.72 11.10
C PRO A 344 -25.71 -9.17 10.21
N GLN A 345 -25.45 -10.48 10.10
CA GLN A 345 -24.42 -11.01 9.20
C GLN A 345 -24.75 -10.69 7.74
N LYS A 346 -26.00 -10.92 7.31
CA LYS A 346 -26.45 -10.65 5.94
C LYS A 346 -26.38 -9.16 5.61
N VAL A 347 -26.84 -8.29 6.51
CA VAL A 347 -26.78 -6.84 6.35
C VAL A 347 -25.33 -6.36 6.22
N GLY A 348 -24.44 -6.78 7.10
CA GLY A 348 -23.04 -6.37 7.05
C GLY A 348 -22.34 -6.84 5.77
N MET A 349 -22.56 -8.09 5.33
CA MET A 349 -22.01 -8.58 4.07
C MET A 349 -22.64 -7.89 2.85
N GLY A 350 -23.91 -7.51 2.90
CA GLY A 350 -24.55 -6.68 1.90
C GLY A 350 -23.93 -5.28 1.81
N LEU A 351 -23.66 -4.62 2.95
CA LEU A 351 -22.95 -3.34 2.99
C LEU A 351 -21.53 -3.47 2.44
N MET A 352 -20.83 -4.55 2.77
CA MET A 352 -19.51 -4.86 2.21
C MET A 352 -19.56 -4.94 0.68
N GLY A 353 -20.52 -5.70 0.14
CA GLY A 353 -20.71 -5.84 -1.31
C GLY A 353 -21.05 -4.52 -2.00
N LEU A 354 -22.02 -3.76 -1.47
CA LEU A 354 -22.40 -2.44 -2.00
C LEU A 354 -21.21 -1.47 -1.96
N GLY A 355 -20.49 -1.41 -0.84
CA GLY A 355 -19.31 -0.58 -0.70
C GLY A 355 -18.22 -0.94 -1.72
N GLY A 356 -17.99 -2.24 -1.95
CA GLY A 356 -17.07 -2.73 -2.97
C GLY A 356 -17.47 -2.29 -4.38
N LEU A 357 -18.75 -2.37 -4.74
CA LEU A 357 -19.26 -1.92 -6.03
C LEU A 357 -19.06 -0.42 -6.25
N ILE A 358 -19.38 0.41 -5.24
CA ILE A 358 -19.13 1.86 -5.28
C ILE A 358 -17.63 2.15 -5.46
N ALA A 359 -16.78 1.43 -4.74
CA ALA A 359 -15.33 1.59 -4.83
C ALA A 359 -14.81 1.22 -6.22
N ILE A 360 -15.32 0.17 -6.86
CA ILE A 360 -14.98 -0.16 -8.25
C ILE A 360 -15.32 1.02 -9.17
N GLY A 361 -16.52 1.60 -9.04
CA GLY A 361 -16.89 2.81 -9.76
C GLY A 361 -15.92 3.97 -9.53
N GLY A 362 -15.50 4.19 -8.28
CA GLY A 362 -14.48 5.19 -7.92
C GLY A 362 -13.11 4.91 -8.53
N GLY A 363 -12.71 3.63 -8.64
CA GLY A 363 -11.48 3.21 -9.33
C GLY A 363 -11.55 3.48 -10.83
N VAL A 364 -12.67 3.16 -11.49
CA VAL A 364 -12.91 3.49 -12.90
C VAL A 364 -12.85 5.00 -13.12
N LEU A 365 -13.48 5.79 -12.24
CA LEU A 365 -13.42 7.26 -12.31
C LEU A 365 -11.97 7.78 -12.23
N PHE A 366 -11.12 7.17 -11.40
CA PHE A 366 -9.69 7.53 -11.33
C PHE A 366 -9.01 7.34 -12.67
N VAL A 367 -9.20 6.19 -13.31
CA VAL A 367 -8.65 5.91 -14.65
C VAL A 367 -9.17 6.92 -15.67
N VAL A 368 -10.47 7.20 -15.70
CA VAL A 368 -11.07 8.19 -16.60
C VAL A 368 -10.50 9.58 -16.40
N VAL A 369 -10.32 10.03 -15.16
CA VAL A 369 -9.73 11.34 -14.83
C VAL A 369 -8.29 11.42 -15.32
N CYS A 370 -7.48 10.38 -15.06
CA CYS A 370 -6.09 10.33 -15.52
C CYS A 370 -6.00 10.33 -17.06
N LEU A 371 -6.80 9.51 -17.75
CA LEU A 371 -6.82 9.47 -19.22
C LEU A 371 -7.25 10.81 -19.81
N LYS A 372 -8.27 11.48 -19.25
CA LYS A 372 -8.67 12.82 -19.66
C LYS A 372 -7.54 13.85 -19.50
N ALA A 373 -6.78 13.78 -18.40
CA ALA A 373 -5.63 14.65 -18.19
C ALA A 373 -4.50 14.34 -19.18
N MET A 374 -4.26 13.07 -19.49
CA MET A 374 -3.20 12.63 -20.41
C MET A 374 -3.52 12.98 -21.88
N THR A 375 -4.79 13.00 -22.26
CA THR A 375 -5.24 13.37 -23.61
C THR A 375 -5.58 14.85 -23.74
N GLY A 376 -5.69 15.57 -22.61
CA GLY A 376 -5.96 17.02 -22.59
C GLY A 376 -4.75 17.83 -23.02
N ARG A 377 -5.00 19.08 -23.46
CA ARG A 377 -3.90 20.03 -23.75
C ARG A 377 -3.28 20.48 -22.41
N PRO A 378 -1.94 20.42 -22.25
CA PRO A 378 -1.28 21.01 -21.09
C PRO A 378 -1.70 22.48 -20.96
N ALA A 379 -1.97 22.95 -19.75
CA ALA A 379 -2.13 24.38 -19.52
C ALA A 379 -0.85 25.04 -19.99
N GLY A 380 -0.94 25.93 -20.98
CA GLY A 380 0.20 26.50 -21.70
C GLY A 380 1.26 26.97 -20.69
N ILE A 381 2.48 26.53 -20.89
CA ILE A 381 3.66 27.18 -20.33
C ILE A 381 3.61 28.58 -20.91
N GLY A 382 3.12 29.56 -20.13
CA GLY A 382 3.15 30.94 -20.52
C GLY A 382 4.57 31.24 -20.96
N LYS A 383 4.73 31.58 -22.25
CA LYS A 383 6.00 32.16 -22.73
C LYS A 383 6.24 33.38 -21.86
N THR A 384 7.06 33.24 -20.86
CA THR A 384 7.71 34.41 -20.24
C THR A 384 8.64 34.95 -21.31
N THR A 385 8.15 35.96 -22.03
CA THR A 385 8.96 36.86 -22.84
C THR A 385 9.91 37.63 -21.95
#